data_196fb5f2ed0e3bd8027c9f34fa415d34
#
_entry.id   196fb5f2ed0e3bd8027c9f34fa415d34
#
_cell.length_a   1.000
_cell.length_b   1.000
_cell.length_c   1.000
_cell.angle_alpha   90.00
_cell.angle_beta   90.00
_cell.angle_gamma   90.00
#
_symmetry.space_group_name_H-M   'P 1'
#
loop_
_entity.id
_entity.type
_entity.pdbx_description
1 polymer ?
#
loop_
_entity_poly.entity_id
_entity_poly.type
_entity_poly.pdbx_seq_one_letter_code
_entity_poly.pdbx_strand_id
1 'polypeptide(L)' 'MPKSPQLLLWRDVLADSVRGDAPDLSMRQWAILLTVYLYPGPHTVRALARELNVPKPAISRALDALSILGLIR' A
#
# COMPACT_ATOMS: atom_id res chain seq x y z
N MET A 1 -15.39 -9.25 -20.17
CA MET A 1 -14.06 -9.48 -20.75
C MET A 1 -13.06 -8.48 -20.19
N PRO A 2 -12.00 -8.95 -19.60
CA PRO A 2 -10.99 -8.02 -19.08
C PRO A 2 -10.33 -7.25 -20.20
N LYS A 3 -10.12 -5.97 -19.96
CA LYS A 3 -9.58 -5.06 -20.96
C LYS A 3 -8.09 -4.81 -20.80
N SER A 4 -7.56 -5.09 -19.61
CA SER A 4 -6.22 -4.65 -19.26
C SER A 4 -5.53 -5.69 -18.39
N PRO A 5 -4.30 -6.12 -18.76
CA PRO A 5 -3.53 -7.01 -17.90
C PRO A 5 -3.28 -6.42 -16.51
N GLN A 6 -3.13 -5.09 -16.43
CA GLN A 6 -2.91 -4.43 -15.15
C GLN A 6 -4.15 -4.55 -14.25
N LEU A 7 -5.33 -4.41 -14.81
CA LEU A 7 -6.55 -4.55 -14.05
C LEU A 7 -6.78 -5.99 -13.60
N LEU A 8 -6.44 -6.95 -14.44
CA LEU A 8 -6.49 -8.36 -14.06
C LEU A 8 -5.57 -8.65 -12.89
N LEU A 9 -4.34 -8.18 -12.96
CA LEU A 9 -3.37 -8.38 -11.90
C LEU A 9 -3.86 -7.72 -10.61
N TRP A 10 -4.36 -6.51 -10.70
CA TRP A 10 -4.91 -5.78 -9.57
C TRP A 10 -6.07 -6.54 -8.92
N ARG A 11 -6.98 -7.03 -9.75
CA ARG A 11 -8.12 -7.83 -9.26
C ARG A 11 -7.64 -9.10 -8.55
N ASP A 12 -6.67 -9.80 -9.12
CA ASP A 12 -6.17 -11.04 -8.55
C ASP A 12 -5.50 -10.80 -7.20
N VAL A 13 -4.73 -9.73 -7.08
CA VAL A 13 -4.10 -9.36 -5.81
C VAL A 13 -5.16 -9.09 -4.74
N LEU A 14 -6.17 -8.32 -5.10
CA LEU A 14 -7.25 -8.00 -4.17
C LEU A 14 -8.05 -9.24 -3.79
N ALA A 15 -8.32 -10.11 -4.75
CA ALA A 15 -9.07 -11.34 -4.49
C ALA A 15 -8.30 -12.26 -3.55
N ASP A 16 -6.99 -12.38 -3.73
CA ASP A 16 -6.16 -13.18 -2.84
C ASP A 16 -6.18 -12.62 -1.41
N SER A 17 -6.11 -11.30 -1.29
CA SER A 17 -6.18 -10.65 0.03
C SER A 17 -7.50 -10.92 0.72
N VAL A 18 -8.59 -10.90 -0.03
CA VAL A 18 -9.94 -11.16 0.52
C VAL A 18 -10.09 -12.61 0.96
N ARG A 19 -9.54 -13.54 0.20
CA ARG A 19 -9.63 -14.97 0.53
C ARG A 19 -8.76 -15.37 1.71
N GLY A 20 -7.68 -14.62 1.96
CA GLY A 20 -6.75 -14.94 3.02
C GLY A 20 -7.25 -14.47 4.37
N ASP A 21 -6.44 -14.74 5.40
CA ASP A 21 -6.73 -14.35 6.78
C ASP A 21 -6.17 -12.99 7.13
N ALA A 22 -5.45 -12.35 6.21
CA ALA A 22 -4.87 -11.05 6.45
C ALA A 22 -5.95 -9.98 6.59
N PRO A 23 -5.77 -9.01 7.50
CA PRO A 23 -6.71 -7.89 7.60
C PRO A 23 -6.75 -7.08 6.31
N ASP A 24 -7.90 -6.49 6.05
CA ASP A 24 -8.04 -5.60 4.91
C ASP A 24 -7.17 -4.37 5.07
N LEU A 25 -6.53 -3.96 3.99
CA LEU A 25 -5.77 -2.73 3.96
C LEU A 25 -6.63 -1.61 3.38
N SER A 26 -6.50 -0.42 3.93
CA SER A 26 -7.15 0.75 3.36
C SER A 26 -6.47 1.11 2.03
N MET A 27 -7.17 1.89 1.22
CA MET A 27 -6.60 2.42 -0.02
C MET A 27 -5.28 3.15 0.24
N ARG A 28 -5.24 3.94 1.31
CA ARG A 28 -4.04 4.67 1.72
C ARG A 28 -2.90 3.72 2.06
N GLN A 29 -3.18 2.68 2.83
CA GLN A 29 -2.18 1.68 3.19
C GLN A 29 -1.65 0.95 1.96
N TRP A 30 -2.54 0.58 1.03
CA TRP A 30 -2.14 -0.04 -0.23
C TRP A 30 -1.24 0.88 -1.04
N ALA A 31 -1.58 2.16 -1.14
CA ALA A 31 -0.78 3.11 -1.91
C ALA A 31 0.62 3.24 -1.34
N ILE A 32 0.73 3.32 -0.02
CA ILE A 32 2.02 3.44 0.66
C ILE A 32 2.85 2.17 0.45
N LEU A 33 2.23 1.02 0.66
CA LEU A 33 2.92 -0.27 0.53
C LEU A 33 3.48 -0.44 -0.88
N LEU A 34 2.67 -0.19 -1.89
CA LEU A 34 3.10 -0.33 -3.28
C LEU A 34 4.18 0.69 -3.65
N THR A 35 4.09 1.90 -3.12
CA THR A 35 5.12 2.91 -3.36
C THR A 35 6.47 2.44 -2.80
N VAL A 36 6.46 1.92 -1.58
CA VAL A 36 7.69 1.46 -0.95
C VAL A 36 8.30 0.28 -1.70
N TYR A 37 7.47 -0.64 -2.18
CA TYR A 37 7.98 -1.82 -2.88
C TYR A 37 8.41 -1.56 -4.32
N LEU A 38 7.68 -0.70 -5.03
CA LEU A 38 7.87 -0.56 -6.47
C LEU A 38 8.83 0.54 -6.87
N TYR A 39 9.03 1.53 -6.02
CA TYR A 39 9.87 2.68 -6.34
C TYR A 39 11.12 2.69 -5.47
N PRO A 40 12.25 3.13 -6.02
CA PRO A 40 13.48 3.18 -5.24
C PRO A 40 13.39 4.20 -4.11
N GLY A 41 14.00 3.82 -2.97
CA GLY A 41 14.08 4.71 -1.82
C GLY A 41 15.24 5.69 -1.91
N PRO A 42 15.48 6.43 -0.84
CA PRO A 42 14.84 6.26 0.46
C PRO A 42 13.42 6.82 0.52
N HIS A 43 12.59 6.17 1.35
CA HIS A 43 11.22 6.60 1.57
C HIS A 43 11.10 7.23 2.95
N THR A 44 10.77 8.50 3.00
CA THR A 44 10.56 9.21 4.26
C THR A 44 9.08 9.57 4.40
N VAL A 45 8.66 9.81 5.64
CA VAL A 45 7.30 10.27 5.89
C VAL A 45 7.00 11.54 5.10
N ARG A 46 7.95 12.47 5.07
CA ARG A 46 7.78 13.73 4.33
C ARG A 46 7.59 13.48 2.83
N ALA A 47 8.44 12.63 2.25
CA ALA A 47 8.37 12.35 0.81
C ALA A 47 7.06 11.65 0.44
N LEU A 48 6.65 10.67 1.24
CA LEU A 48 5.39 9.96 1.00
C LEU A 48 4.19 10.88 1.17
N ALA A 49 4.21 11.74 2.18
CA ALA A 49 3.15 12.71 2.39
C ALA A 49 2.99 13.65 1.21
N ARG A 50 4.11 14.10 0.67
CA ARG A 50 4.10 15.00 -0.48
C ARG A 50 3.59 14.28 -1.73
N GLU A 51 4.10 13.09 -2.00
CA GLU A 51 3.75 12.34 -3.20
C GLU A 51 2.28 11.95 -3.21
N LEU A 52 1.76 11.51 -2.06
CA LEU A 52 0.39 11.03 -1.98
C LEU A 52 -0.60 12.10 -1.55
N ASN A 53 -0.09 13.31 -1.25
CA ASN A 53 -0.91 14.43 -0.80
C ASN A 53 -1.73 14.07 0.45
N VAL A 54 -1.06 13.48 1.43
CA VAL A 54 -1.66 13.03 2.68
C VAL A 54 -0.88 13.64 3.84
N PRO A 55 -1.54 14.06 4.93
CA PRO A 55 -0.83 14.63 6.08
C PRO A 55 0.17 13.63 6.68
N LYS A 56 1.30 14.15 7.16
CA LYS A 56 2.34 13.32 7.76
C LYS A 56 1.84 12.39 8.86
N PRO A 57 0.98 12.83 9.80
CA PRO A 57 0.49 11.91 10.82
C PRO A 57 -0.26 10.71 10.25
N ALA A 58 -0.99 10.90 9.16
CA ALA A 58 -1.69 9.81 8.50
C ALA A 58 -0.70 8.83 7.87
N ILE A 59 0.39 9.33 7.28
CA ILE A 59 1.44 8.46 6.75
C ILE A 59 2.10 7.67 7.87
N SER A 60 2.43 8.33 8.98
CA SER A 60 3.07 7.66 10.12
C SER A 60 2.19 6.54 10.66
N ARG A 61 0.90 6.79 10.82
CA ARG A 61 -0.03 5.78 11.31
C ARG A 61 -0.15 4.60 10.34
N ALA A 62 -0.15 4.88 9.04
CA ALA A 62 -0.23 3.83 8.04
C ALA A 62 1.03 2.98 8.03
N LEU A 63 2.21 3.60 8.13
CA LEU A 63 3.47 2.88 8.19
C LEU A 63 3.55 2.01 9.44
N ASP A 64 3.09 2.52 10.58
CA ASP A 64 3.06 1.76 11.83
C ASP A 64 2.16 0.54 11.68
N ALA A 65 0.98 0.71 11.10
CA ALA A 65 0.04 -0.39 10.89
C ALA A 65 0.65 -1.45 9.96
N LEU A 66 1.27 -1.04 8.87
CA LEU A 66 1.91 -1.96 7.93
C LEU A 66 3.09 -2.69 8.59
N SER A 67 3.83 -2.01 9.44
CA SER A 67 4.93 -2.61 10.18
C SER A 67 4.43 -3.66 11.17
N ILE A 68 3.34 -3.38 11.88
CA ILE A 68 2.73 -4.34 12.81
C ILE A 68 2.29 -5.59 12.08
N LEU A 69 1.77 -5.44 10.86
CA LEU A 69 1.35 -6.57 10.03
C LEU A 69 2.53 -7.31 9.40
N GLY A 70 3.75 -6.81 9.56
CA GLY A 70 4.93 -7.44 8.99
C GLY A 70 5.13 -7.19 7.50
N LEU A 71 4.39 -6.25 6.94
CA LEU A 71 4.46 -5.96 5.49
C LEU A 71 5.58 -5.00 5.14
N ILE A 72 6.00 -4.18 6.08
CA ILE A 72 7.17 -3.31 5.94
C ILE A 72 7.93 -3.28 7.25
N ARG A 73 9.12 -2.73 7.23
CA ARG A 73 9.95 -2.55 8.42
C ARG A 73 10.03 -1.11 8.85
#